data_d506ca35584e602d9c82c7c1380f55f1
#
_entry.id   d506ca35584e602d9c82c7c1380f55f1
#
_cell.length_a   1.000
_cell.length_b   1.000
_cell.length_c   1.000
_cell.angle_alpha   90.00
_cell.angle_beta   90.00
_cell.angle_gamma   90.00
#
_symmetry.space_group_name_H-M   'P 1'
#
loop_
_entity.id
_entity.type
_entity.pdbx_description
1 polymer ?
#
loop_
_entity_poly.entity_id
_entity_poly.type
_entity_poly.pdbx_seq_one_letter_code
_entity_poly.pdbx_strand_id
1 'polypeptide(L)'
;MVAAYVNRRLRGATLGMCLGLGLLFLSACSAPDVVASLDGKTILTTEGLIEQAKAMDLCLHEGKATLADQTDQDKNRFYKDVARQMMTDALIAKDEALVTNSDKLFADAWSEAVQRFGGEKGLLAQLQNYHISKEYFSDSLRSVARQKAHRTAFHTAHPVTEDAVKAYFEKHKKESALLTYSQVTVPTRSEAKEIVQKLKNSPKEIAEYESVVNNDLFEQTTFHRYTDIGYDDHDVVDTDIFTQPLGSVAFYYDASREIYAVVHLEGRKDAYKDVKQAVQNKVQEQQYLEYLNALAKKYDLRCDVNSVPQQTKR
;
A
#
# COMPACT_ATOMS: atom_id res chain seq x y z
N MET A 1 10.99 8.63 -15.71
CA MET A 1 10.43 9.47 -14.65
C MET A 1 8.99 9.11 -14.26
N VAL A 2 8.12 8.68 -15.18
CA VAL A 2 6.73 8.29 -14.91
C VAL A 2 6.62 6.95 -14.16
N ALA A 3 7.46 5.97 -14.46
CA ALA A 3 7.46 4.64 -13.81
C ALA A 3 7.77 4.69 -12.31
N ALA A 4 8.70 5.54 -11.89
CA ALA A 4 9.03 5.72 -10.46
C ALA A 4 7.88 6.38 -9.67
N TYR A 5 7.08 7.23 -10.35
CA TYR A 5 5.93 7.90 -9.75
C TYR A 5 4.74 6.94 -9.56
N VAL A 6 4.52 6.03 -10.52
CA VAL A 6 3.45 5.00 -10.43
C VAL A 6 3.79 3.97 -9.35
N ASN A 7 5.04 3.53 -9.26
CA ASN A 7 5.47 2.56 -8.24
C ASN A 7 5.40 3.14 -6.80
N ARG A 8 5.76 4.42 -6.63
CA ARG A 8 5.71 5.07 -5.31
C ARG A 8 4.27 5.32 -4.84
N ARG A 9 3.35 5.65 -5.75
CA ARG A 9 1.92 5.83 -5.40
C ARG A 9 1.16 4.51 -5.27
N LEU A 10 1.51 3.46 -6.02
CA LEU A 10 0.89 2.14 -5.84
C LEU A 10 1.31 1.51 -4.51
N ARG A 11 2.56 1.68 -4.07
CA ARG A 11 2.99 1.22 -2.73
C ARG A 11 2.30 2.00 -1.61
N GLY A 12 2.13 3.31 -1.73
CA GLY A 12 1.42 4.13 -0.76
C GLY A 12 -0.11 3.96 -0.81
N ALA A 13 -0.70 3.86 -2.00
CA ALA A 13 -2.15 3.77 -2.16
C ALA A 13 -2.72 2.40 -1.79
N THR A 14 -1.95 1.30 -1.97
CA THR A 14 -2.39 -0.02 -1.55
C THR A 14 -2.25 -0.25 -0.04
N LEU A 15 -1.24 0.31 0.60
CA LEU A 15 -1.07 0.20 2.06
C LEU A 15 -2.02 1.12 2.86
N GLY A 16 -2.26 2.35 2.38
CA GLY A 16 -3.18 3.29 3.04
C GLY A 16 -4.66 2.88 2.96
N MET A 17 -5.04 2.02 2.00
CA MET A 17 -6.43 1.56 1.83
C MET A 17 -6.86 0.49 2.85
N CYS A 18 -5.94 0.03 3.71
CA CYS A 18 -6.18 -1.10 4.60
C CYS A 18 -6.93 -0.78 5.90
N LEU A 19 -7.13 0.49 6.28
CA LEU A 19 -7.58 0.85 7.62
C LEU A 19 -9.08 1.15 7.79
N GLY A 20 -9.90 1.11 6.72
CA GLY A 20 -11.28 1.62 6.78
C GLY A 20 -12.41 0.62 6.57
N LEU A 21 -12.20 -0.54 5.96
CA LEU A 21 -13.25 -1.54 5.81
C LEU A 21 -13.38 -2.35 7.11
N GLY A 22 -14.04 -1.78 8.10
CA GLY A 22 -14.62 -2.51 9.22
C GLY A 22 -15.74 -3.41 8.70
N LEU A 23 -15.37 -4.46 7.93
CA LEU A 23 -16.31 -5.45 7.43
C LEU A 23 -16.99 -6.11 8.62
N LEU A 24 -18.29 -5.94 8.72
CA LEU A 24 -19.14 -6.72 9.63
C LEU A 24 -19.02 -8.18 9.24
N PHE A 25 -18.17 -8.93 9.95
CA PHE A 25 -18.05 -10.37 9.81
C PHE A 25 -19.31 -11.04 10.32
N LEU A 26 -20.27 -11.26 9.45
CA LEU A 26 -21.33 -12.22 9.69
C LEU A 26 -20.78 -13.57 9.24
N SER A 27 -20.45 -14.44 10.21
CA SER A 27 -20.07 -15.83 9.98
C SER A 27 -21.24 -16.57 9.32
N ALA A 28 -21.32 -16.51 7.98
CA ALA A 28 -22.17 -17.41 7.23
C ALA A 28 -21.34 -18.66 6.92
N CYS A 29 -21.87 -19.86 7.17
CA CYS A 29 -21.29 -21.10 6.70
C CYS A 29 -21.20 -21.06 5.17
N SER A 30 -20.09 -20.54 4.64
CA SER A 30 -19.78 -20.54 3.23
C SER A 30 -19.17 -21.89 2.86
N ALA A 31 -19.39 -22.35 1.63
CA ALA A 31 -18.65 -23.48 1.09
C ALA A 31 -17.14 -23.22 1.25
N PRO A 32 -16.31 -24.23 1.55
CA PRO A 32 -14.91 -24.05 1.97
C PRO A 32 -14.02 -23.30 0.99
N ASP A 33 -14.47 -23.08 -0.24
CA ASP A 33 -13.71 -22.45 -1.31
C ASP A 33 -14.14 -21.01 -1.63
N VAL A 34 -15.15 -20.44 -0.95
CA VAL A 34 -15.66 -19.09 -1.20
C VAL A 34 -14.97 -18.08 -0.29
N VAL A 35 -14.19 -17.15 -0.87
CA VAL A 35 -13.54 -16.06 -0.15
C VAL A 35 -14.47 -14.84 -0.04
N ALA A 36 -15.22 -14.52 -1.10
CA ALA A 36 -16.15 -13.40 -1.08
C ALA A 36 -17.38 -13.64 -1.94
N SER A 37 -18.51 -13.06 -1.49
CA SER A 37 -19.77 -13.05 -2.23
C SER A 37 -20.41 -11.65 -2.21
N LEU A 38 -21.18 -11.34 -3.27
CA LEU A 38 -21.90 -10.10 -3.45
C LEU A 38 -23.33 -10.42 -3.90
N ASP A 39 -24.36 -9.89 -3.22
CA ASP A 39 -25.76 -10.26 -3.45
C ASP A 39 -25.99 -11.78 -3.41
N GLY A 40 -25.29 -12.51 -2.54
CA GLY A 40 -25.34 -13.96 -2.43
C GLY A 40 -24.64 -14.74 -3.55
N LYS A 41 -24.02 -14.07 -4.52
CA LYS A 41 -23.27 -14.70 -5.61
C LYS A 41 -21.78 -14.69 -5.29
N THR A 42 -21.09 -15.81 -5.47
CA THR A 42 -19.64 -15.91 -5.33
C THR A 42 -18.96 -14.98 -6.33
N ILE A 43 -18.09 -14.09 -5.83
CA ILE A 43 -17.27 -13.19 -6.63
C ILE A 43 -15.80 -13.54 -6.56
N LEU A 44 -15.38 -14.28 -5.52
CA LEU A 44 -13.99 -14.67 -5.33
C LEU A 44 -13.92 -16.04 -4.65
N THR A 45 -13.20 -16.96 -5.27
CA THR A 45 -12.84 -18.27 -4.69
C THR A 45 -11.39 -18.28 -4.23
N THR A 46 -11.00 -19.26 -3.42
CA THR A 46 -9.60 -19.45 -2.99
C THR A 46 -8.65 -19.62 -4.18
N GLU A 47 -9.02 -20.42 -5.17
CA GLU A 47 -8.23 -20.61 -6.40
C GLU A 47 -8.12 -19.29 -7.18
N GLY A 48 -9.23 -18.61 -7.41
CA GLY A 48 -9.24 -17.31 -8.10
C GLY A 48 -8.40 -16.26 -7.38
N LEU A 49 -8.39 -16.24 -6.05
CA LEU A 49 -7.55 -15.36 -5.26
C LEU A 49 -6.05 -15.65 -5.46
N ILE A 50 -5.67 -16.92 -5.46
CA ILE A 50 -4.27 -17.33 -5.67
C ILE A 50 -3.78 -16.89 -7.05
N GLU A 51 -4.55 -17.15 -8.10
CA GLU A 51 -4.18 -16.78 -9.46
C GLU A 51 -4.14 -15.26 -9.64
N GLN A 52 -5.09 -14.53 -9.06
CA GLN A 52 -5.12 -13.08 -9.08
C GLN A 52 -3.93 -12.48 -8.33
N ALA A 53 -3.53 -13.09 -7.20
CA ALA A 53 -2.38 -12.64 -6.43
C ALA A 53 -1.06 -12.82 -7.22
N LYS A 54 -0.87 -13.94 -7.91
CA LYS A 54 0.29 -14.12 -8.80
C LYS A 54 0.35 -13.04 -9.90
N ALA A 55 -0.78 -12.75 -10.53
CA ALA A 55 -0.87 -11.73 -11.58
C ALA A 55 -0.55 -10.33 -11.03
N MET A 56 -1.08 -10.00 -9.85
CA MET A 56 -0.85 -8.72 -9.18
C MET A 56 0.60 -8.56 -8.73
N ASP A 57 1.21 -9.62 -8.18
CA ASP A 57 2.62 -9.63 -7.79
C ASP A 57 3.53 -9.30 -8.99
N LEU A 58 3.29 -9.92 -10.14
CA LEU A 58 4.04 -9.63 -11.37
C LEU A 58 3.84 -8.18 -11.83
N CYS A 59 2.63 -7.63 -11.70
CA CYS A 59 2.34 -6.23 -12.03
C CYS A 59 3.10 -5.25 -11.13
N LEU A 60 3.14 -5.51 -9.81
CA LEU A 60 3.70 -4.61 -8.80
C LEU A 60 5.22 -4.65 -8.76
N HIS A 61 5.84 -5.78 -9.00
CA HIS A 61 7.28 -5.99 -8.85
C HIS A 61 8.03 -5.99 -10.19
N GLU A 62 7.58 -5.17 -11.14
CA GLU A 62 8.30 -4.87 -12.40
C GLU A 62 8.68 -6.12 -13.21
N GLY A 63 7.85 -7.14 -13.15
CA GLY A 63 8.09 -8.39 -13.90
C GLY A 63 8.91 -9.44 -13.15
N LYS A 64 9.14 -9.25 -11.88
CA LYS A 64 9.71 -10.26 -10.98
C LYS A 64 8.62 -10.78 -10.07
N ALA A 65 8.24 -12.05 -10.20
CA ALA A 65 7.34 -12.67 -9.24
C ALA A 65 8.11 -12.93 -7.94
N THR A 66 7.73 -12.22 -6.89
CA THR A 66 8.39 -12.26 -5.57
C THR A 66 7.58 -13.01 -4.54
N LEU A 67 6.30 -13.28 -4.83
CA LEU A 67 5.37 -13.89 -3.88
C LEU A 67 5.86 -15.25 -3.35
N ALA A 68 6.55 -16.04 -4.18
CA ALA A 68 7.08 -17.34 -3.77
C ALA A 68 8.12 -17.21 -2.64
N ASP A 69 8.92 -16.14 -2.69
CA ASP A 69 10.06 -15.92 -1.78
C ASP A 69 9.69 -15.17 -0.49
N GLN A 70 8.42 -14.71 -0.39
CA GLN A 70 7.94 -13.99 0.79
C GLN A 70 7.68 -14.93 1.97
N THR A 71 7.71 -14.38 3.20
CA THR A 71 7.28 -15.09 4.39
C THR A 71 5.78 -15.44 4.35
N ASP A 72 5.35 -16.44 5.11
CA ASP A 72 3.92 -16.80 5.18
C ASP A 72 3.06 -15.63 5.67
N GLN A 73 3.60 -14.81 6.57
CA GLN A 73 2.92 -13.61 7.08
C GLN A 73 2.73 -12.56 5.98
N ASP A 74 3.77 -12.29 5.17
CA ASP A 74 3.70 -11.33 4.07
C ASP A 74 2.78 -11.84 2.96
N LYS A 75 2.85 -13.13 2.62
CA LYS A 75 1.91 -13.78 1.70
C LYS A 75 0.47 -13.61 2.15
N ASN A 76 0.17 -13.88 3.43
CA ASN A 76 -1.17 -13.72 3.99
C ASN A 76 -1.66 -12.27 3.92
N ARG A 77 -0.77 -11.30 4.21
CA ARG A 77 -1.10 -9.88 4.06
C ARG A 77 -1.41 -9.56 2.61
N PHE A 78 -0.56 -9.99 1.69
CA PHE A 78 -0.73 -9.75 0.26
C PHE A 78 -2.04 -10.38 -0.28
N TYR A 79 -2.36 -11.62 0.07
CA TYR A 79 -3.64 -12.24 -0.30
C TYR A 79 -4.85 -11.44 0.21
N LYS A 80 -4.80 -10.94 1.45
CA LYS A 80 -5.87 -10.11 2.00
C LYS A 80 -6.01 -8.79 1.23
N ASP A 81 -4.92 -8.19 0.81
CA ASP A 81 -4.94 -6.93 0.05
C ASP A 81 -5.49 -7.17 -1.35
N VAL A 82 -5.10 -8.25 -2.02
CA VAL A 82 -5.67 -8.66 -3.32
C VAL A 82 -7.17 -8.98 -3.19
N ALA A 83 -7.58 -9.71 -2.15
CA ALA A 83 -9.00 -9.98 -1.92
C ALA A 83 -9.81 -8.69 -1.74
N ARG A 84 -9.32 -7.73 -0.96
CA ARG A 84 -9.95 -6.41 -0.80
C ARG A 84 -10.06 -5.67 -2.12
N GLN A 85 -9.01 -5.71 -2.93
CA GLN A 85 -9.02 -5.08 -4.25
C GLN A 85 -10.08 -5.69 -5.16
N MET A 86 -10.19 -7.02 -5.20
CA MET A 86 -11.19 -7.73 -6.00
C MET A 86 -12.63 -7.45 -5.52
N MET A 87 -12.84 -7.40 -4.21
CA MET A 87 -14.12 -7.02 -3.62
C MET A 87 -14.50 -5.58 -3.96
N THR A 88 -13.55 -4.65 -3.88
CA THR A 88 -13.76 -3.26 -4.26
C THR A 88 -14.12 -3.14 -5.75
N ASP A 89 -13.42 -3.88 -6.61
CA ASP A 89 -13.72 -3.89 -8.05
C ASP A 89 -15.14 -4.41 -8.35
N ALA A 90 -15.56 -5.47 -7.66
CA ALA A 90 -16.91 -6.01 -7.79
C ALA A 90 -18.00 -5.01 -7.31
N LEU A 91 -17.74 -4.27 -6.24
CA LEU A 91 -18.64 -3.20 -5.76
C LEU A 91 -18.75 -2.06 -6.78
N ILE A 92 -17.61 -1.59 -7.30
CA ILE A 92 -17.56 -0.52 -8.29
C ILE A 92 -18.27 -0.93 -9.58
N ALA A 93 -18.16 -2.20 -9.98
CA ALA A 93 -18.87 -2.73 -11.15
C ALA A 93 -20.39 -2.70 -10.99
N LYS A 94 -20.90 -2.63 -9.75
CA LYS A 94 -22.34 -2.50 -9.42
C LYS A 94 -22.79 -1.05 -9.23
N ASP A 95 -21.85 -0.10 -9.19
CA ASP A 95 -22.18 1.29 -8.93
C ASP A 95 -22.65 2.01 -10.19
N GLU A 96 -23.97 2.02 -10.35
CA GLU A 96 -24.63 2.71 -11.47
C GLU A 96 -24.59 4.24 -11.34
N ALA A 97 -24.34 4.76 -10.14
CA ALA A 97 -24.31 6.21 -9.89
C ALA A 97 -23.03 6.87 -10.42
N LEU A 98 -21.94 6.12 -10.51
CA LEU A 98 -20.63 6.60 -10.97
C LEU A 98 -20.11 5.73 -12.14
N VAL A 99 -20.80 5.75 -13.26
CA VAL A 99 -20.34 5.11 -14.49
C VAL A 99 -19.08 5.82 -15.00
N THR A 100 -17.99 5.09 -15.11
CA THR A 100 -16.70 5.63 -15.55
C THR A 100 -16.19 4.91 -16.78
N ASN A 101 -15.57 5.67 -17.70
CA ASN A 101 -14.81 5.08 -18.79
C ASN A 101 -13.37 4.79 -18.33
N SER A 102 -13.11 3.54 -17.96
CA SER A 102 -11.78 3.07 -17.55
C SER A 102 -10.93 2.53 -18.72
N ASP A 103 -11.47 2.45 -19.94
CA ASP A 103 -10.83 1.76 -21.07
C ASP A 103 -9.53 2.43 -21.48
N LYS A 104 -9.50 3.79 -21.47
CA LYS A 104 -8.25 4.51 -21.76
C LYS A 104 -7.19 4.20 -20.71
N LEU A 105 -7.54 4.22 -19.42
CA LEU A 105 -6.58 3.92 -18.33
C LEU A 105 -6.08 2.49 -18.42
N PHE A 106 -6.95 1.55 -18.81
CA PHE A 106 -6.55 0.17 -19.06
C PHE A 106 -5.62 0.05 -20.27
N ALA A 107 -5.95 0.71 -21.40
CA ALA A 107 -5.10 0.69 -22.60
C ALA A 107 -3.70 1.28 -22.33
N ASP A 108 -3.63 2.38 -21.56
CA ASP A 108 -2.37 2.99 -21.15
C ASP A 108 -1.57 2.02 -20.25
N ALA A 109 -2.20 1.39 -19.26
CA ALA A 109 -1.56 0.43 -18.37
C ALA A 109 -1.09 -0.84 -19.10
N TRP A 110 -1.89 -1.32 -20.05
CA TRP A 110 -1.51 -2.46 -20.92
C TRP A 110 -0.30 -2.11 -21.79
N SER A 111 -0.34 -0.95 -22.45
CA SER A 111 0.78 -0.47 -23.27
C SER A 111 2.08 -0.34 -22.46
N GLU A 112 1.98 0.22 -21.24
CA GLU A 112 3.12 0.34 -20.33
C GLU A 112 3.66 -1.04 -19.92
N ALA A 113 2.79 -1.99 -19.60
CA ALA A 113 3.19 -3.36 -19.29
C ALA A 113 3.89 -4.02 -20.49
N VAL A 114 3.33 -3.92 -21.70
CA VAL A 114 3.94 -4.45 -22.92
C VAL A 114 5.33 -3.86 -23.17
N GLN A 115 5.49 -2.54 -23.00
CA GLN A 115 6.80 -1.89 -23.15
C GLN A 115 7.81 -2.37 -22.10
N ARG A 116 7.38 -2.50 -20.85
CA ARG A 116 8.22 -2.96 -19.73
C ARG A 116 8.81 -4.34 -19.97
N PHE A 117 8.04 -5.23 -20.58
CA PHE A 117 8.47 -6.59 -20.88
C PHE A 117 9.16 -6.75 -22.25
N GLY A 118 9.51 -5.64 -22.92
CA GLY A 118 10.19 -5.70 -24.22
C GLY A 118 9.29 -6.09 -25.39
N GLY A 119 8.00 -5.76 -25.31
CA GLY A 119 6.99 -6.04 -26.32
C GLY A 119 6.04 -7.17 -25.94
N GLU A 120 5.00 -7.38 -26.73
CA GLU A 120 3.95 -8.38 -26.43
C GLU A 120 4.53 -9.80 -26.32
N LYS A 121 5.51 -10.17 -27.13
CA LYS A 121 6.18 -11.47 -27.04
C LYS A 121 6.91 -11.65 -25.71
N GLY A 122 7.59 -10.59 -25.23
CA GLY A 122 8.27 -10.61 -23.94
C GLY A 122 7.29 -10.74 -22.79
N LEU A 123 6.18 -10.01 -22.82
CA LEU A 123 5.12 -10.12 -21.82
C LEU A 123 4.56 -11.56 -21.79
N LEU A 124 4.19 -12.12 -22.93
CA LEU A 124 3.64 -13.49 -22.99
C LEU A 124 4.64 -14.54 -22.50
N ALA A 125 5.94 -14.39 -22.81
CA ALA A 125 6.98 -15.28 -22.30
C ALA A 125 7.10 -15.22 -20.75
N GLN A 126 7.01 -14.02 -20.16
CA GLN A 126 7.02 -13.86 -18.71
C GLN A 126 5.78 -14.47 -18.05
N LEU A 127 4.60 -14.22 -18.61
CA LEU A 127 3.36 -14.83 -18.11
C LEU A 127 3.45 -16.36 -18.12
N GLN A 128 3.97 -16.93 -19.21
CA GLN A 128 4.18 -18.38 -19.33
C GLN A 128 5.20 -18.89 -18.29
N ASN A 129 6.31 -18.17 -18.10
CA ASN A 129 7.36 -18.53 -17.15
C ASN A 129 6.86 -18.59 -15.71
N TYR A 130 5.95 -17.68 -15.34
CA TYR A 130 5.36 -17.62 -14.02
C TYR A 130 4.02 -18.36 -13.89
N HIS A 131 3.60 -19.08 -14.94
CA HIS A 131 2.32 -19.81 -15.00
C HIS A 131 1.10 -18.91 -14.71
N ILE A 132 1.13 -17.67 -15.22
CA ILE A 132 0.04 -16.69 -15.08
C ILE A 132 -0.73 -16.63 -16.39
N SER A 133 -2.08 -16.75 -16.32
CA SER A 133 -2.88 -16.58 -17.52
C SER A 133 -2.93 -15.11 -17.97
N LYS A 134 -2.98 -14.89 -19.29
CA LYS A 134 -3.15 -13.53 -19.85
C LYS A 134 -4.42 -12.86 -19.36
N GLU A 135 -5.47 -13.64 -19.09
CA GLU A 135 -6.76 -13.16 -18.57
C GLU A 135 -6.60 -12.59 -17.16
N TYR A 136 -6.03 -13.34 -16.21
CA TYR A 136 -5.81 -12.84 -14.85
C TYR A 136 -4.90 -11.61 -14.82
N PHE A 137 -3.88 -11.55 -15.65
CA PHE A 137 -3.01 -10.38 -15.78
C PHE A 137 -3.78 -9.16 -16.34
N SER A 138 -4.56 -9.37 -17.41
CA SER A 138 -5.41 -8.34 -18.00
C SER A 138 -6.46 -7.84 -17.01
N ASP A 139 -7.09 -8.73 -16.26
CA ASP A 139 -8.12 -8.39 -15.27
C ASP A 139 -7.51 -7.62 -14.08
N SER A 140 -6.29 -7.94 -13.65
CA SER A 140 -5.56 -7.15 -12.66
C SER A 140 -5.37 -5.69 -13.11
N LEU A 141 -4.90 -5.48 -14.33
CA LEU A 141 -4.72 -4.14 -14.89
C LEU A 141 -6.06 -3.42 -15.07
N ARG A 142 -7.09 -4.11 -15.52
CA ARG A 142 -8.44 -3.56 -15.71
C ARG A 142 -9.07 -3.15 -14.38
N SER A 143 -8.91 -3.98 -13.35
CA SER A 143 -9.37 -3.68 -11.98
C SER A 143 -8.71 -2.41 -11.45
N VAL A 144 -7.38 -2.28 -11.56
CA VAL A 144 -6.66 -1.06 -11.15
C VAL A 144 -7.14 0.17 -11.93
N ALA A 145 -7.31 0.05 -13.24
CA ALA A 145 -7.81 1.14 -14.08
C ALA A 145 -9.23 1.59 -13.69
N ARG A 146 -10.13 0.63 -13.44
CA ARG A 146 -11.51 0.89 -13.02
C ARG A 146 -11.56 1.57 -11.66
N GLN A 147 -10.83 1.08 -10.69
CA GLN A 147 -10.77 1.67 -9.35
C GLN A 147 -10.24 3.10 -9.39
N LYS A 148 -9.19 3.35 -10.19
CA LYS A 148 -8.65 4.69 -10.39
C LYS A 148 -9.67 5.64 -11.03
N ALA A 149 -10.35 5.19 -12.09
CA ALA A 149 -11.38 5.96 -12.77
C ALA A 149 -12.54 6.30 -11.83
N HIS A 150 -13.04 5.31 -11.11
CA HIS A 150 -14.14 5.47 -10.17
C HIS A 150 -13.80 6.43 -9.02
N ARG A 151 -12.64 6.28 -8.40
CA ARG A 151 -12.17 7.20 -7.36
C ARG A 151 -12.06 8.63 -7.87
N THR A 152 -11.52 8.82 -9.08
CA THR A 152 -11.43 10.15 -9.69
C THR A 152 -12.81 10.76 -9.94
N ALA A 153 -13.75 9.98 -10.46
CA ALA A 153 -15.13 10.40 -10.68
C ALA A 153 -15.82 10.75 -9.35
N PHE A 154 -15.64 9.93 -8.32
CA PHE A 154 -16.18 10.20 -6.99
C PHE A 154 -15.66 11.53 -6.43
N HIS A 155 -14.36 11.76 -6.42
CA HIS A 155 -13.77 13.01 -5.92
C HIS A 155 -14.22 14.24 -6.73
N THR A 156 -14.47 14.07 -8.01
CA THR A 156 -15.02 15.14 -8.86
C THR A 156 -16.48 15.46 -8.50
N ALA A 157 -17.28 14.42 -8.27
CA ALA A 157 -18.70 14.55 -7.90
C ALA A 157 -18.90 15.02 -6.45
N HIS A 158 -17.94 14.73 -5.56
CA HIS A 158 -18.01 15.00 -4.12
C HIS A 158 -16.78 15.80 -3.66
N PRO A 159 -16.63 17.07 -4.08
CA PRO A 159 -15.49 17.89 -3.69
C PRO A 159 -15.50 18.18 -2.19
N VAL A 160 -14.34 18.07 -1.57
CA VAL A 160 -14.16 18.38 -0.14
C VAL A 160 -14.13 19.90 0.06
N THR A 161 -14.91 20.41 1.02
CA THR A 161 -14.90 21.83 1.37
C THR A 161 -13.69 22.20 2.22
N GLU A 162 -13.25 23.45 2.13
CA GLU A 162 -12.15 23.99 2.96
C GLU A 162 -12.45 23.85 4.46
N ASP A 163 -13.71 24.04 4.86
CA ASP A 163 -14.13 23.92 6.26
C ASP A 163 -14.02 22.48 6.77
N ALA A 164 -14.36 21.49 5.94
CA ALA A 164 -14.17 20.07 6.28
C ALA A 164 -12.68 19.73 6.45
N VAL A 165 -11.81 20.26 5.57
CA VAL A 165 -10.36 20.08 5.67
C VAL A 165 -9.80 20.68 6.95
N LYS A 166 -10.22 21.92 7.30
CA LYS A 166 -9.82 22.57 8.54
C LYS A 166 -10.31 21.84 9.78
N ALA A 167 -11.57 21.42 9.79
CA ALA A 167 -12.15 20.66 10.89
C ALA A 167 -11.41 19.35 11.14
N TYR A 168 -11.06 18.63 10.04
CA TYR A 168 -10.25 17.43 10.14
C TYR A 168 -8.87 17.73 10.72
N PHE A 169 -8.17 18.74 10.20
CA PHE A 169 -6.85 19.16 10.67
C PHE A 169 -6.87 19.49 12.17
N GLU A 170 -7.85 20.31 12.64
CA GLU A 170 -7.95 20.68 14.05
C GLU A 170 -8.15 19.47 14.98
N LYS A 171 -8.89 18.47 14.52
CA LYS A 171 -9.13 17.22 15.26
C LYS A 171 -7.94 16.27 15.24
N HIS A 172 -7.15 16.28 14.15
CA HIS A 172 -6.11 15.31 13.86
C HIS A 172 -4.74 15.96 13.61
N LYS A 173 -4.40 17.00 14.41
CA LYS A 173 -3.15 17.78 14.20
C LYS A 173 -1.89 16.93 14.17
N LYS A 174 -1.79 15.96 15.07
CA LYS A 174 -0.64 15.05 15.16
C LYS A 174 -0.50 14.19 13.92
N GLU A 175 -1.60 13.54 13.53
CA GLU A 175 -1.64 12.63 12.37
C GLU A 175 -1.59 13.38 11.03
N SER A 176 -1.77 14.70 11.06
CA SER A 176 -1.69 15.57 9.88
C SER A 176 -0.28 16.07 9.60
N ALA A 177 0.64 15.94 10.55
CA ALA A 177 2.02 16.36 10.36
C ALA A 177 2.71 15.56 9.24
N LEU A 178 3.61 16.23 8.51
CA LEU A 178 4.51 15.60 7.56
C LEU A 178 5.93 15.64 8.12
N LEU A 179 6.61 14.51 8.11
CA LEU A 179 7.96 14.36 8.66
C LEU A 179 8.99 14.22 7.55
N THR A 180 10.19 14.75 7.81
CA THR A 180 11.41 14.45 7.09
C THR A 180 12.36 13.79 8.05
N TYR A 181 12.83 12.59 7.73
CA TYR A 181 13.77 11.86 8.57
C TYR A 181 14.70 10.99 7.74
N SER A 182 15.88 10.73 8.28
CA SER A 182 16.82 9.74 7.77
C SER A 182 16.75 8.48 8.63
N GLN A 183 16.86 7.33 8.01
CA GLN A 183 16.79 6.01 8.63
C GLN A 183 17.99 5.17 8.22
N VAL A 184 18.63 4.55 9.22
CA VAL A 184 19.65 3.52 9.03
C VAL A 184 19.11 2.22 9.63
N THR A 185 19.07 1.15 8.85
CA THR A 185 18.72 -0.18 9.39
C THR A 185 19.99 -0.97 9.70
N VAL A 186 19.95 -1.71 10.79
CA VAL A 186 21.05 -2.59 11.24
C VAL A 186 20.50 -3.88 11.83
N PRO A 187 21.27 -5.00 11.75
CA PRO A 187 20.78 -6.29 12.21
C PRO A 187 20.71 -6.41 13.74
N THR A 188 21.53 -5.68 14.50
CA THR A 188 21.62 -5.89 15.94
C THR A 188 21.25 -4.65 16.76
N ARG A 189 20.73 -4.91 17.97
CA ARG A 189 20.42 -3.87 18.96
C ARG A 189 21.65 -3.12 19.42
N SER A 190 22.81 -3.77 19.45
CA SER A 190 24.07 -3.15 19.86
C SER A 190 24.48 -2.07 18.88
N GLU A 191 24.51 -2.41 17.59
CA GLU A 191 24.80 -1.45 16.51
C GLU A 191 23.84 -0.27 16.50
N ALA A 192 22.54 -0.55 16.67
CA ALA A 192 21.53 0.51 16.76
C ALA A 192 21.81 1.48 17.92
N LYS A 193 22.21 0.98 19.11
CA LYS A 193 22.56 1.81 20.25
C LYS A 193 23.83 2.65 20.00
N GLU A 194 24.83 2.06 19.36
CA GLU A 194 26.09 2.76 19.03
C GLU A 194 25.83 3.91 18.06
N ILE A 195 25.01 3.66 17.00
CA ILE A 195 24.61 4.70 16.05
C ILE A 195 23.82 5.82 16.75
N VAL A 196 22.84 5.47 17.59
CA VAL A 196 22.07 6.47 18.35
C VAL A 196 23.00 7.31 19.23
N GLN A 197 23.96 6.69 19.92
CA GLN A 197 24.90 7.43 20.76
C GLN A 197 25.81 8.37 19.93
N LYS A 198 26.27 7.93 18.78
CA LYS A 198 27.05 8.73 17.84
C LYS A 198 26.24 9.92 17.32
N LEU A 199 25.04 9.66 16.82
CA LEU A 199 24.16 10.69 16.24
C LEU A 199 23.61 11.69 17.26
N LYS A 200 23.44 11.31 18.53
CA LYS A 200 23.09 12.27 19.60
C LYS A 200 24.13 13.35 19.79
N ASN A 201 25.40 13.01 19.59
CA ASN A 201 26.51 13.95 19.71
C ASN A 201 26.77 14.73 18.42
N SER A 202 26.53 14.10 17.27
CA SER A 202 26.81 14.64 15.94
C SER A 202 25.72 14.21 14.93
N PRO A 203 24.52 14.82 14.95
CA PRO A 203 23.40 14.40 14.10
C PRO A 203 23.71 14.43 12.60
N LYS A 204 24.59 15.33 12.16
CA LYS A 204 25.02 15.45 10.75
C LYS A 204 25.76 14.23 10.23
N GLU A 205 26.35 13.42 11.12
CA GLU A 205 27.07 12.20 10.74
C GLU A 205 26.15 11.09 10.20
N ILE A 206 24.82 11.27 10.29
CA ILE A 206 23.88 10.32 9.63
C ILE A 206 24.12 10.27 8.11
N ALA A 207 24.57 11.38 7.50
CA ALA A 207 24.90 11.41 6.07
C ALA A 207 26.11 10.53 5.70
N GLU A 208 26.98 10.19 6.66
CA GLU A 208 28.11 9.28 6.42
C GLU A 208 27.61 7.87 6.10
N TYR A 209 26.45 7.45 6.65
CA TYR A 209 25.86 6.15 6.38
C TYR A 209 25.36 6.04 4.94
N GLU A 210 24.98 7.14 4.28
CA GLU A 210 24.62 7.15 2.85
C GLU A 210 25.80 6.70 1.98
N SER A 211 27.03 7.09 2.35
CA SER A 211 28.24 6.70 1.61
C SER A 211 28.73 5.29 1.92
N VAL A 212 28.47 4.79 3.12
CA VAL A 212 28.88 3.45 3.56
C VAL A 212 28.04 2.34 2.90
N VAL A 213 26.74 2.58 2.72
CA VAL A 213 25.82 1.62 2.08
C VAL A 213 26.15 1.39 0.60
N ASN A 214 26.80 2.34 -0.06
CA ASN A 214 27.26 2.18 -1.45
C ASN A 214 28.56 1.36 -1.59
N ASN A 215 29.15 0.92 -0.49
CA ASN A 215 30.36 0.08 -0.49
C ASN A 215 30.01 -1.28 0.10
N ASP A 216 29.69 -2.26 -0.69
CA ASP A 216 29.43 -3.71 -0.51
C ASP A 216 29.85 -4.42 0.81
N LEU A 217 30.28 -3.71 1.85
CA LEU A 217 30.82 -4.24 3.09
C LEU A 217 29.75 -4.56 4.17
N PHE A 218 28.48 -4.11 3.95
CA PHE A 218 27.40 -4.36 4.92
C PHE A 218 26.09 -4.73 4.19
N GLU A 219 25.96 -5.97 3.77
CA GLU A 219 24.76 -6.49 3.07
C GLU A 219 23.44 -6.30 3.84
N GLN A 220 23.48 -5.96 5.13
CA GLN A 220 22.30 -5.82 5.99
C GLN A 220 22.06 -4.40 6.49
N THR A 221 22.93 -3.45 6.19
CA THR A 221 22.78 -2.05 6.59
C THR A 221 22.25 -1.25 5.41
N THR A 222 21.09 -0.61 5.57
CA THR A 222 20.52 0.26 4.52
C THR A 222 20.33 1.66 5.07
N PHE A 223 20.54 2.66 4.19
CA PHE A 223 20.24 4.06 4.48
C PHE A 223 19.09 4.54 3.58
N HIS A 224 18.12 5.20 4.18
CA HIS A 224 17.04 5.86 3.46
C HIS A 224 16.74 7.23 4.03
N ARG A 225 16.49 8.20 3.16
CA ARG A 225 15.98 9.51 3.54
C ARG A 225 14.55 9.66 3.04
N TYR A 226 13.66 9.98 3.95
CA TYR A 226 12.24 10.15 3.72
C TYR A 226 11.88 11.63 3.86
N THR A 227 11.09 12.15 2.92
CA THR A 227 10.69 13.56 2.90
C THR A 227 9.19 13.66 2.78
N ASP A 228 8.58 14.51 3.61
CA ASP A 228 7.13 14.77 3.62
C ASP A 228 6.28 13.50 3.80
N ILE A 229 6.71 12.64 4.72
CA ILE A 229 6.00 11.39 5.04
C ILE A 229 4.89 11.66 6.04
N GLY A 230 3.68 11.23 5.70
CA GLY A 230 2.50 11.30 6.55
C GLY A 230 2.43 10.17 7.58
N TYR A 231 1.54 10.32 8.55
CA TYR A 231 1.32 9.35 9.63
C TYR A 231 0.99 7.93 9.13
N ASP A 232 0.29 7.82 8.01
CA ASP A 232 -0.13 6.52 7.45
C ASP A 232 0.86 5.98 6.40
N ASP A 233 1.89 6.77 6.04
CA ASP A 233 2.81 6.47 4.92
C ASP A 233 4.23 6.13 5.39
N HIS A 234 4.49 6.12 6.70
CA HIS A 234 5.84 5.88 7.22
C HIS A 234 6.17 4.39 7.30
N ASP A 235 7.42 4.05 6.97
CA ASP A 235 7.99 2.70 7.13
C ASP A 235 8.50 2.42 8.55
N VAL A 236 8.42 3.40 9.45
CA VAL A 236 8.84 3.25 10.84
C VAL A 236 7.75 2.50 11.59
N VAL A 237 8.14 1.44 12.26
CA VAL A 237 7.23 0.55 13.00
C VAL A 237 6.51 1.24 14.14
N ASP A 238 7.10 2.35 14.66
CA ASP A 238 6.56 3.07 15.81
C ASP A 238 6.05 4.47 15.40
N THR A 239 4.76 4.70 15.59
CA THR A 239 4.12 6.00 15.37
C THR A 239 4.57 7.08 16.34
N ASP A 240 5.31 6.74 17.39
CA ASP A 240 5.83 7.70 18.37
C ASP A 240 6.76 8.74 17.76
N ILE A 241 7.38 8.47 16.61
CA ILE A 241 8.18 9.44 15.87
C ILE A 241 7.42 10.76 15.62
N PHE A 242 6.09 10.70 15.43
CA PHE A 242 5.24 11.87 15.23
C PHE A 242 5.08 12.75 16.48
N THR A 243 5.49 12.26 17.65
CA THR A 243 5.48 13.01 18.91
C THR A 243 6.86 13.48 19.34
N GLN A 244 7.92 12.94 18.74
CA GLN A 244 9.29 13.28 19.13
C GLN A 244 9.64 14.72 18.76
N PRO A 245 10.45 15.41 19.56
CA PRO A 245 11.00 16.72 19.19
C PRO A 245 11.84 16.67 17.92
N LEU A 246 11.88 17.76 17.17
CA LEU A 246 12.78 17.91 16.03
C LEU A 246 14.24 17.72 16.47
N GLY A 247 15.03 17.01 15.67
CA GLY A 247 16.41 16.62 15.97
C GLY A 247 16.54 15.36 16.84
N SER A 248 15.43 14.74 17.24
CA SER A 248 15.48 13.48 18.00
C SER A 248 16.11 12.36 17.20
N VAL A 249 16.89 11.53 17.90
CA VAL A 249 17.46 10.28 17.39
C VAL A 249 16.96 9.14 18.28
N ALA A 250 16.33 8.16 17.68
CA ALA A 250 15.80 6.98 18.36
C ALA A 250 16.01 5.72 17.50
N PHE A 251 15.84 4.53 18.07
CA PHE A 251 15.78 3.31 17.30
C PHE A 251 14.54 2.49 17.64
N TYR A 252 14.04 1.77 16.65
CA TYR A 252 12.85 0.94 16.69
C TYR A 252 13.19 -0.47 16.22
N TYR A 253 12.51 -1.48 16.74
CA TYR A 253 12.66 -2.85 16.30
C TYR A 253 11.56 -3.22 15.31
N ASP A 254 11.95 -3.60 14.09
CA ASP A 254 11.05 -4.18 13.10
C ASP A 254 11.01 -5.70 13.26
N ALA A 255 9.97 -6.20 13.94
CA ALA A 255 9.79 -7.62 14.18
C ALA A 255 9.51 -8.43 12.90
N SER A 256 9.03 -7.77 11.83
CA SER A 256 8.73 -8.43 10.56
C SER A 256 9.99 -8.73 9.75
N ARG A 257 11.03 -7.90 9.90
CA ARG A 257 12.32 -8.04 9.22
C ARG A 257 13.44 -8.50 10.16
N GLU A 258 13.16 -8.57 11.46
CA GLU A 258 14.15 -8.88 12.51
C GLU A 258 15.35 -7.92 12.52
N ILE A 259 15.10 -6.63 12.23
CA ILE A 259 16.12 -5.58 12.15
C ILE A 259 15.79 -4.41 13.07
N TYR A 260 16.76 -3.54 13.29
CA TYR A 260 16.58 -2.28 14.02
C TYR A 260 16.69 -1.11 13.05
N ALA A 261 15.74 -0.18 13.12
CA ALA A 261 15.74 1.08 12.37
C ALA A 261 16.16 2.22 13.30
N VAL A 262 17.30 2.83 13.06
CA VAL A 262 17.74 4.08 13.73
C VAL A 262 17.23 5.23 12.91
N VAL A 263 16.49 6.14 13.54
CA VAL A 263 15.82 7.27 12.89
C VAL A 263 16.32 8.59 13.48
N HIS A 264 16.67 9.53 12.60
CA HIS A 264 16.93 10.93 12.95
C HIS A 264 15.85 11.81 12.33
N LEU A 265 15.07 12.48 13.18
CA LEU A 265 14.00 13.39 12.76
C LEU A 265 14.57 14.74 12.34
N GLU A 266 14.64 15.02 11.04
CA GLU A 266 15.28 16.20 10.46
C GLU A 266 14.31 17.37 10.24
N GLY A 267 13.05 17.10 10.01
CA GLY A 267 12.05 18.12 9.68
C GLY A 267 10.64 17.73 10.07
N ARG A 268 9.81 18.75 10.32
CA ARG A 268 8.39 18.62 10.61
C ARG A 268 7.63 19.79 10.00
N LYS A 269 6.58 19.48 9.26
CA LYS A 269 5.56 20.42 8.81
C LYS A 269 4.27 20.10 9.56
N ASP A 270 3.80 20.98 10.41
CA ASP A 270 2.59 20.82 11.23
C ASP A 270 1.67 22.04 11.17
N ALA A 271 2.07 23.11 10.48
CA ALA A 271 1.20 24.23 10.22
C ALA A 271 0.20 23.89 9.11
N TYR A 272 -1.07 24.26 9.29
CA TYR A 272 -2.15 23.96 8.33
C TYR A 272 -1.78 24.27 6.86
N LYS A 273 -1.18 25.45 6.62
CA LYS A 273 -0.76 25.88 5.27
C LYS A 273 0.20 24.91 4.59
N ASP A 274 1.05 24.23 5.38
CA ASP A 274 2.12 23.36 4.87
C ASP A 274 1.62 21.92 4.64
N VAL A 275 0.53 21.52 5.34
CA VAL A 275 -0.04 20.17 5.27
C VAL A 275 -1.44 20.13 4.63
N LYS A 276 -2.00 21.28 4.24
CA LYS A 276 -3.35 21.39 3.70
C LYS A 276 -3.67 20.38 2.60
N GLN A 277 -2.78 20.22 1.63
CA GLN A 277 -2.99 19.29 0.52
C GLN A 277 -3.01 17.83 1.00
N ALA A 278 -2.12 17.46 1.92
CA ALA A 278 -2.09 16.12 2.49
C ALA A 278 -3.37 15.83 3.30
N VAL A 279 -3.80 16.80 4.10
CA VAL A 279 -5.07 16.70 4.86
C VAL A 279 -6.27 16.61 3.92
N GLN A 280 -6.32 17.41 2.86
CA GLN A 280 -7.38 17.34 1.86
C GLN A 280 -7.47 15.96 1.22
N ASN A 281 -6.33 15.37 0.85
CA ASN A 281 -6.27 14.03 0.28
C ASN A 281 -6.78 12.98 1.29
N LYS A 282 -6.44 13.10 2.58
CA LYS A 282 -6.96 12.21 3.63
C LYS A 282 -8.47 12.30 3.80
N VAL A 283 -9.02 13.52 3.81
CA VAL A 283 -10.47 13.72 3.91
C VAL A 283 -11.20 13.16 2.68
N GLN A 284 -10.65 13.39 1.48
CA GLN A 284 -11.19 12.81 0.25
C GLN A 284 -11.18 11.27 0.30
N GLU A 285 -10.09 10.68 0.74
CA GLU A 285 -9.97 9.22 0.83
C GLU A 285 -10.93 8.65 1.87
N GLN A 286 -11.07 9.31 3.03
CA GLN A 286 -12.03 8.88 4.03
C GLN A 286 -13.47 8.91 3.50
N GLN A 287 -13.88 9.98 2.81
CA GLN A 287 -15.20 10.07 2.19
C GLN A 287 -15.42 8.95 1.16
N TYR A 288 -14.39 8.64 0.36
CA TYR A 288 -14.47 7.55 -0.61
C TYR A 288 -14.61 6.19 0.05
N LEU A 289 -13.88 5.93 1.14
CA LEU A 289 -14.02 4.69 1.91
C LEU A 289 -15.40 4.55 2.56
N GLU A 290 -15.95 5.65 3.09
CA GLU A 290 -17.31 5.67 3.64
C GLU A 290 -18.36 5.36 2.55
N TYR A 291 -18.18 5.89 1.35
CA TYR A 291 -19.01 5.58 0.18
C TYR A 291 -18.93 4.10 -0.21
N LEU A 292 -17.72 3.55 -0.34
CA LEU A 292 -17.54 2.11 -0.63
C LEU A 292 -18.15 1.22 0.47
N ASN A 293 -18.05 1.61 1.73
CA ASN A 293 -18.69 0.90 2.84
C ASN A 293 -20.23 0.94 2.74
N ALA A 294 -20.80 2.04 2.28
CA ALA A 294 -22.25 2.12 2.03
C ALA A 294 -22.67 1.21 0.88
N LEU A 295 -21.89 1.16 -0.21
CA LEU A 295 -22.12 0.21 -1.31
C LEU A 295 -22.00 -1.25 -0.84
N ALA A 296 -21.01 -1.58 -0.03
CA ALA A 296 -20.80 -2.91 0.53
C ALA A 296 -22.03 -3.39 1.33
N LYS A 297 -22.61 -2.50 2.13
CA LYS A 297 -23.85 -2.78 2.86
C LYS A 297 -25.04 -2.92 1.92
N LYS A 298 -25.17 -2.03 0.93
CA LYS A 298 -26.27 -2.03 -0.04
C LYS A 298 -26.34 -3.34 -0.82
N TYR A 299 -25.20 -3.88 -1.22
CA TYR A 299 -25.08 -5.07 -2.06
C TYR A 299 -24.70 -6.34 -1.27
N ASP A 300 -24.91 -6.37 0.04
CA ASP A 300 -24.63 -7.51 0.91
C ASP A 300 -23.28 -8.17 0.59
N LEU A 301 -22.20 -7.36 0.57
CA LEU A 301 -20.86 -7.89 0.40
C LEU A 301 -20.46 -8.67 1.65
N ARG A 302 -20.13 -9.94 1.46
CA ARG A 302 -19.62 -10.84 2.51
C ARG A 302 -18.24 -11.33 2.17
N CYS A 303 -17.38 -11.41 3.16
CA CYS A 303 -16.01 -11.90 3.03
C CYS A 303 -15.71 -12.86 4.18
N ASP A 304 -15.19 -14.04 3.86
CA ASP A 304 -14.60 -14.92 4.84
C ASP A 304 -13.05 -14.82 4.77
N VAL A 305 -12.49 -14.00 5.63
CA VAL A 305 -11.03 -13.79 5.70
C VAL A 305 -10.28 -15.05 6.14
N ASN A 306 -10.98 -16.01 6.77
CA ASN A 306 -10.37 -17.26 7.20
C ASN A 306 -10.21 -18.26 6.05
N SER A 307 -10.96 -18.07 4.97
CA SER A 307 -10.83 -18.83 3.71
C SER A 307 -9.64 -18.36 2.85
N VAL A 308 -8.91 -17.31 3.25
CA VAL A 308 -7.65 -16.94 2.62
C VAL A 308 -6.64 -18.05 2.90
N PRO A 309 -5.93 -18.57 1.88
CA PRO A 309 -5.05 -19.72 2.03
C PRO A 309 -4.04 -19.53 3.17
N GLN A 310 -4.21 -20.25 4.25
CA GLN A 310 -3.14 -20.45 5.22
C GLN A 310 -2.32 -21.63 4.68
N GLN A 311 -1.11 -21.39 4.24
CA GLN A 311 -0.25 -22.49 3.85
C GLN A 311 -0.02 -23.37 5.10
N THR A 312 -0.72 -24.48 5.16
CA THR A 312 -0.43 -25.55 6.11
C THR A 312 1.01 -25.98 5.86
N LYS A 313 1.84 -25.86 6.90
CA LYS A 313 3.19 -26.44 6.92
C LYS A 313 3.11 -27.87 6.42
N ARG A 314 3.68 -28.14 5.25
CA ARG A 314 4.03 -29.50 4.83
C ARG A 314 5.43 -29.83 5.33
#